data_f41d540b0a301dd74e9e06e74fd6d1f5
#
_entry.id   f41d540b0a301dd74e9e06e74fd6d1f5
#
_cell.length_a   1.000
_cell.length_b   1.000
_cell.length_c   1.000
_cell.angle_alpha   90.00
_cell.angle_beta   90.00
_cell.angle_gamma   90.00
#
_symmetry.space_group_name_H-M   'P 1'
#
loop_
_entity.id
_entity.type
_entity.pdbx_description
1 polymer ?
#
loop_
_entity_poly.entity_id
_entity_poly.type
_entity_poly.pdbx_seq_one_letter_code
_entity_poly.pdbx_strand_id
1 'polypeptide(L)'
;MRTLVTAEGIARDVADFLNFRRAMGVQYRRGEFVLNGFMRFIANQWGEQPVALDVAVRRWSSRIAGRKAVTVSQEFGVVRQLCLYRRRNHPSGYVPEHALAPVKESPFLPYIFSQKEVHQLLHAASEHHGRWIWAPMFRALMLILYCTGLRLGEAVRLNMEDVDFRHNTFFISHSKGRSRKVAFRPDLAGELHQYLEARRQLLLTRCVEDPQALFIRLDCTPLTVKSASDAIRHLLRQLEIKPPAGRIGPRPYEFRHAFAVHRLMAWASAGVDIHAKLPSLSAYLGHQDLLGTEVYLKATPQLLALASRRLHNHLRHADAPE
;
A
#
# COMPACT_ATOMS: atom_id res chain seq x y z
N MET A 1 -20.25 11.39 -35.61
CA MET A 1 -19.97 10.07 -36.23
C MET A 1 -19.55 9.10 -35.10
N ARG A 2 -20.17 7.91 -34.97
CA ARG A 2 -19.79 6.96 -33.93
C ARG A 2 -18.45 6.30 -34.27
N THR A 3 -17.52 6.27 -33.33
CA THR A 3 -16.22 5.61 -33.50
C THR A 3 -16.43 4.09 -33.50
N LEU A 4 -16.36 3.46 -34.64
CA LEU A 4 -16.40 2.00 -34.78
C LEU A 4 -15.01 1.42 -34.56
N VAL A 5 -14.96 0.26 -33.91
CA VAL A 5 -13.73 -0.51 -33.64
C VAL A 5 -13.96 -1.99 -33.88
N THR A 6 -12.93 -2.71 -34.31
CA THR A 6 -12.88 -4.17 -34.39
C THR A 6 -12.01 -4.72 -33.29
N ALA A 7 -12.10 -6.02 -33.00
CA ALA A 7 -11.22 -6.68 -32.03
C ALA A 7 -9.74 -6.52 -32.41
N GLU A 8 -9.38 -6.69 -33.68
CA GLU A 8 -8.02 -6.51 -34.19
C GLU A 8 -7.56 -5.04 -34.07
N GLY A 9 -8.42 -4.08 -34.43
CA GLY A 9 -8.11 -2.66 -34.30
C GLY A 9 -7.82 -2.24 -32.85
N ILE A 10 -8.62 -2.71 -31.89
CA ILE A 10 -8.37 -2.47 -30.46
C ILE A 10 -7.10 -3.16 -30.00
N ALA A 11 -6.78 -4.36 -30.50
CA ALA A 11 -5.54 -5.05 -30.12
C ALA A 11 -4.31 -4.26 -30.54
N ARG A 12 -4.30 -3.69 -31.76
CA ARG A 12 -3.22 -2.79 -32.24
C ARG A 12 -3.13 -1.53 -31.37
N ASP A 13 -4.25 -0.85 -31.11
CA ASP A 13 -4.27 0.35 -30.27
C ASP A 13 -3.73 0.09 -28.84
N VAL A 14 -4.05 -1.06 -28.26
CA VAL A 14 -3.55 -1.47 -26.94
C VAL A 14 -2.06 -1.72 -26.98
N ALA A 15 -1.54 -2.43 -28.01
CA ALA A 15 -0.11 -2.68 -28.16
C ALA A 15 0.67 -1.36 -28.28
N ASP A 16 0.22 -0.45 -29.12
CA ASP A 16 0.83 0.87 -29.32
C ASP A 16 0.79 1.71 -28.03
N PHE A 17 -0.33 1.71 -27.33
CA PHE A 17 -0.46 2.41 -26.06
C PHE A 17 0.49 1.84 -25.00
N LEU A 18 0.59 0.53 -24.88
CA LEU A 18 1.51 -0.10 -23.93
C LEU A 18 2.97 0.19 -24.25
N ASN A 19 3.35 0.16 -25.54
CA ASN A 19 4.68 0.54 -25.99
C ASN A 19 4.98 2.01 -25.66
N PHE A 20 4.04 2.91 -25.93
CA PHE A 20 4.14 4.31 -25.54
C PHE A 20 4.35 4.49 -24.03
N ARG A 21 3.58 3.78 -23.18
CA ARG A 21 3.72 3.85 -21.72
C ARG A 21 5.07 3.31 -21.24
N ARG A 22 5.56 2.23 -21.84
CA ARG A 22 6.88 1.64 -21.55
C ARG A 22 8.02 2.56 -21.97
N ALA A 23 7.92 3.19 -23.12
CA ALA A 23 8.90 4.19 -23.58
C ALA A 23 9.01 5.39 -22.62
N MET A 24 7.91 5.73 -21.91
CA MET A 24 7.93 6.74 -20.85
C MET A 24 8.42 6.22 -19.49
N GLY A 25 9.01 5.02 -19.42
CA GLY A 25 9.50 4.39 -18.18
C GLY A 25 8.42 3.80 -17.26
N VAL A 26 7.15 3.73 -17.70
CA VAL A 26 6.06 3.18 -16.89
C VAL A 26 5.79 1.73 -17.26
N GLN A 27 6.02 0.79 -16.33
CA GLN A 27 5.76 -0.64 -16.58
C GLN A 27 4.29 -1.00 -16.84
N TYR A 28 3.35 -0.23 -16.34
CA TYR A 28 1.89 -0.28 -16.55
C TYR A 28 1.23 -1.68 -16.41
N ARG A 29 1.82 -2.60 -15.62
CA ARG A 29 1.38 -4.02 -15.49
C ARG A 29 -0.12 -4.18 -15.18
N ARG A 30 -0.65 -3.36 -14.24
CA ARG A 30 -2.09 -3.41 -13.90
C ARG A 30 -2.95 -2.92 -15.05
N GLY A 31 -2.54 -1.86 -15.74
CA GLY A 31 -3.23 -1.35 -16.92
C GLY A 31 -3.25 -2.37 -18.05
N GLU A 32 -2.12 -3.00 -18.33
CA GLU A 32 -2.00 -4.09 -19.30
C GLU A 32 -2.97 -5.25 -19.00
N PHE A 33 -3.04 -5.69 -17.73
CA PHE A 33 -4.01 -6.71 -17.33
C PHE A 33 -5.46 -6.30 -17.63
N VAL A 34 -5.82 -5.05 -17.32
CA VAL A 34 -7.17 -4.52 -17.59
C VAL A 34 -7.45 -4.43 -19.08
N LEU A 35 -6.50 -3.92 -19.87
CA LEU A 35 -6.64 -3.76 -21.33
C LEU A 35 -6.73 -5.10 -22.03
N ASN A 36 -5.93 -6.10 -21.62
CA ASN A 36 -6.04 -7.48 -22.12
C ASN A 36 -7.41 -8.10 -21.80
N GLY A 37 -7.98 -7.78 -20.65
CA GLY A 37 -9.34 -8.13 -20.29
C GLY A 37 -10.38 -7.46 -21.19
N PHE A 38 -10.19 -6.17 -21.50
CA PHE A 38 -11.08 -5.41 -22.38
C PHE A 38 -11.04 -5.92 -23.82
N MET A 39 -9.85 -6.21 -24.37
CA MET A 39 -9.70 -6.81 -25.69
C MET A 39 -10.43 -8.15 -25.81
N ARG A 40 -10.19 -9.06 -24.84
CA ARG A 40 -10.89 -10.37 -24.80
C ARG A 40 -12.40 -10.23 -24.71
N PHE A 41 -12.87 -9.24 -23.94
CA PHE A 41 -14.30 -8.96 -23.86
C PHE A 41 -14.88 -8.54 -25.21
N ILE A 42 -14.22 -7.63 -25.95
CA ILE A 42 -14.67 -7.23 -27.29
C ILE A 42 -14.68 -8.42 -28.25
N ALA A 43 -13.60 -9.20 -28.30
CA ALA A 43 -13.50 -10.36 -29.16
C ALA A 43 -14.59 -11.41 -28.86
N ASN A 44 -14.87 -11.67 -27.58
CA ASN A 44 -15.90 -12.64 -27.19
C ASN A 44 -17.32 -12.16 -27.44
N GLN A 45 -17.60 -10.85 -27.41
CA GLN A 45 -18.95 -10.31 -27.58
C GLN A 45 -19.33 -10.05 -29.05
N TRP A 46 -18.38 -9.65 -29.87
CA TRP A 46 -18.63 -9.20 -31.24
C TRP A 46 -17.77 -9.91 -32.29
N GLY A 47 -16.79 -10.72 -31.88
CA GLY A 47 -15.88 -11.37 -32.82
C GLY A 47 -15.15 -10.32 -33.68
N GLU A 48 -15.22 -10.46 -34.99
CA GLU A 48 -14.63 -9.54 -35.96
C GLU A 48 -15.59 -8.39 -36.38
N GLN A 49 -16.82 -8.43 -35.89
CA GLN A 49 -17.80 -7.40 -36.26
C GLN A 49 -17.46 -6.04 -35.64
N PRO A 50 -17.56 -4.94 -36.43
CA PRO A 50 -17.34 -3.61 -35.89
C PRO A 50 -18.38 -3.25 -34.83
N VAL A 51 -17.93 -2.68 -33.72
CA VAL A 51 -18.77 -2.19 -32.64
C VAL A 51 -18.47 -0.74 -32.35
N ALA A 52 -19.49 0.02 -31.96
CA ALA A 52 -19.30 1.38 -31.49
C ALA A 52 -18.56 1.37 -30.14
N LEU A 53 -17.45 2.13 -30.05
CA LEU A 53 -16.58 2.11 -28.88
C LEU A 53 -17.30 2.55 -27.58
N ASP A 54 -18.26 3.49 -27.68
CA ASP A 54 -19.10 3.89 -26.55
C ASP A 54 -19.95 2.73 -26.01
N VAL A 55 -20.51 1.90 -26.89
CA VAL A 55 -21.27 0.69 -26.53
C VAL A 55 -20.36 -0.34 -25.87
N ALA A 56 -19.17 -0.59 -26.45
CA ALA A 56 -18.21 -1.52 -25.90
C ALA A 56 -17.76 -1.13 -24.49
N VAL A 57 -17.44 0.15 -24.25
CA VAL A 57 -17.02 0.66 -22.96
C VAL A 57 -18.14 0.55 -21.91
N ARG A 58 -19.36 0.93 -22.24
CA ARG A 58 -20.51 0.83 -21.34
C ARG A 58 -20.78 -0.63 -20.94
N ARG A 59 -20.84 -1.55 -21.91
CA ARG A 59 -21.03 -2.99 -21.62
C ARG A 59 -19.88 -3.59 -20.83
N TRP A 60 -18.64 -3.19 -21.12
CA TRP A 60 -17.48 -3.59 -20.31
C TRP A 60 -17.62 -3.17 -18.86
N SER A 61 -18.02 -1.93 -18.59
CA SER A 61 -18.16 -1.37 -17.24
C SER A 61 -19.24 -2.09 -16.42
N SER A 62 -20.33 -2.55 -17.06
CA SER A 62 -21.46 -3.23 -16.43
C SER A 62 -21.41 -4.76 -16.54
N ARG A 63 -20.35 -5.34 -17.11
CA ARG A 63 -20.27 -6.79 -17.48
C ARG A 63 -20.42 -7.77 -16.32
N ILE A 64 -20.17 -7.37 -15.08
CA ILE A 64 -20.25 -8.22 -13.89
C ILE A 64 -21.02 -7.46 -12.82
N ALA A 65 -22.17 -8.01 -12.40
CA ALA A 65 -22.96 -7.49 -11.28
C ALA A 65 -22.20 -7.66 -9.94
N GLY A 66 -22.49 -6.80 -8.96
CA GLY A 66 -21.95 -6.89 -7.59
C GLY A 66 -20.46 -6.55 -7.45
N ARG A 67 -19.81 -6.02 -8.48
CA ARG A 67 -18.41 -5.54 -8.37
C ARG A 67 -18.34 -4.26 -7.56
N LYS A 68 -17.28 -4.12 -6.75
CA LYS A 68 -17.02 -2.89 -6.01
C LYS A 68 -16.87 -1.69 -6.95
N ALA A 69 -17.57 -0.60 -6.67
CA ALA A 69 -17.56 0.63 -7.46
C ALA A 69 -16.12 1.14 -7.71
N VAL A 70 -15.25 1.10 -6.70
CA VAL A 70 -13.84 1.49 -6.83
C VAL A 70 -13.08 0.65 -7.86
N THR A 71 -13.35 -0.65 -7.97
CA THR A 71 -12.70 -1.53 -8.95
C THR A 71 -13.16 -1.20 -10.36
N VAL A 72 -14.47 -0.99 -10.54
CA VAL A 72 -15.05 -0.60 -11.84
C VAL A 72 -14.50 0.76 -12.26
N SER A 73 -14.46 1.74 -11.37
CA SER A 73 -13.92 3.07 -11.62
C SER A 73 -12.43 3.04 -12.03
N GLN A 74 -11.62 2.20 -11.38
CA GLN A 74 -10.20 2.04 -11.74
C GLN A 74 -10.03 1.43 -13.14
N GLU A 75 -10.76 0.36 -13.45
CA GLU A 75 -10.71 -0.27 -14.77
C GLU A 75 -11.24 0.67 -15.87
N PHE A 76 -12.33 1.39 -15.58
CA PHE A 76 -12.86 2.43 -16.46
C PHE A 76 -11.81 3.51 -16.74
N GLY A 77 -11.08 3.97 -15.71
CA GLY A 77 -9.99 4.93 -15.85
C GLY A 77 -8.88 4.44 -16.79
N VAL A 78 -8.53 3.15 -16.74
CA VAL A 78 -7.53 2.55 -17.64
C VAL A 78 -8.03 2.56 -19.09
N VAL A 79 -9.27 2.12 -19.34
CA VAL A 79 -9.86 2.13 -20.69
C VAL A 79 -10.00 3.58 -21.21
N ARG A 80 -10.36 4.52 -20.33
CA ARG A 80 -10.40 5.94 -20.69
C ARG A 80 -9.04 6.47 -21.13
N GLN A 81 -7.94 6.08 -20.47
CA GLN A 81 -6.58 6.44 -20.87
C GLN A 81 -6.22 5.91 -22.27
N LEU A 82 -6.65 4.70 -22.62
CA LEU A 82 -6.52 4.17 -23.98
C LEU A 82 -7.31 5.04 -24.98
N CYS A 83 -8.56 5.40 -24.67
CA CYS A 83 -9.38 6.25 -25.54
C CYS A 83 -8.75 7.65 -25.74
N LEU A 84 -8.16 8.23 -24.70
CA LEU A 84 -7.42 9.49 -24.78
C LEU A 84 -6.17 9.36 -25.66
N TYR A 85 -5.44 8.25 -25.58
CA TYR A 85 -4.30 7.97 -26.44
C TYR A 85 -4.73 7.86 -27.92
N ARG A 86 -5.77 7.08 -28.20
CA ARG A 86 -6.34 6.94 -29.56
C ARG A 86 -6.74 8.28 -30.16
N ARG A 87 -7.28 9.20 -29.36
CA ARG A 87 -7.72 10.53 -29.83
C ARG A 87 -6.57 11.39 -30.35
N ARG A 88 -5.31 11.05 -30.09
CA ARG A 88 -4.14 11.73 -30.69
C ARG A 88 -4.09 11.50 -32.21
N ASN A 89 -4.40 10.27 -32.64
CA ASN A 89 -4.40 9.89 -34.05
C ASN A 89 -5.79 10.02 -34.70
N HIS A 90 -6.85 10.09 -33.88
CA HIS A 90 -8.26 10.22 -34.29
C HIS A 90 -8.94 11.31 -33.48
N PRO A 91 -8.80 12.60 -33.83
CA PRO A 91 -9.27 13.73 -33.00
C PRO A 91 -10.76 13.69 -32.65
N SER A 92 -11.62 13.14 -33.53
CA SER A 92 -13.05 12.93 -33.30
C SER A 92 -13.39 11.64 -32.56
N GLY A 93 -12.36 10.88 -32.10
CA GLY A 93 -12.51 9.59 -31.43
C GLY A 93 -13.25 9.72 -30.10
N TYR A 94 -14.07 8.71 -29.80
CA TYR A 94 -14.80 8.65 -28.52
C TYR A 94 -13.87 8.59 -27.32
N VAL A 95 -14.14 9.41 -26.33
CA VAL A 95 -13.53 9.37 -24.99
C VAL A 95 -14.66 9.36 -23.95
N PRO A 96 -14.74 8.34 -23.09
CA PRO A 96 -15.78 8.29 -22.07
C PRO A 96 -15.61 9.43 -21.05
N GLU A 97 -16.73 10.03 -20.65
CA GLU A 97 -16.76 11.05 -19.62
C GLU A 97 -16.47 10.45 -18.23
N HIS A 98 -15.89 11.23 -17.33
CA HIS A 98 -15.65 10.81 -15.94
C HIS A 98 -16.95 10.51 -15.18
N ALA A 99 -18.03 11.17 -15.52
CA ALA A 99 -19.36 10.97 -14.93
C ALA A 99 -19.90 9.53 -15.13
N LEU A 100 -19.39 8.80 -16.14
CA LEU A 100 -19.76 7.40 -16.35
C LEU A 100 -19.05 6.43 -15.39
N ALA A 101 -18.06 6.88 -14.63
CA ALA A 101 -17.45 6.07 -13.59
C ALA A 101 -18.40 5.98 -12.39
N PRO A 102 -18.53 4.79 -11.75
CA PRO A 102 -19.34 4.67 -10.54
C PRO A 102 -18.88 5.64 -9.46
N VAL A 103 -19.83 6.21 -8.73
CA VAL A 103 -19.57 7.08 -7.58
C VAL A 103 -18.74 6.31 -6.56
N LYS A 104 -17.73 6.97 -5.98
CA LYS A 104 -16.92 6.38 -4.91
C LYS A 104 -17.80 6.09 -3.69
N GLU A 105 -17.67 4.89 -3.19
CA GLU A 105 -18.24 4.52 -1.90
C GLU A 105 -17.70 5.42 -0.77
N SER A 106 -18.37 5.38 0.38
CA SER A 106 -17.99 6.02 1.63
C SER A 106 -16.47 5.92 1.91
N PRO A 107 -15.84 6.94 2.47
CA PRO A 107 -14.39 6.94 2.70
C PRO A 107 -14.00 5.73 3.55
N PHE A 108 -13.00 5.00 3.07
CA PHE A 108 -12.42 3.87 3.79
C PHE A 108 -11.82 4.36 5.11
N LEU A 109 -12.33 3.87 6.24
CA LEU A 109 -11.72 4.07 7.55
C LEU A 109 -10.67 2.97 7.76
N PRO A 110 -9.40 3.32 7.92
CA PRO A 110 -8.36 2.34 8.20
C PRO A 110 -8.56 1.74 9.58
N TYR A 111 -8.25 0.45 9.72
CA TYR A 111 -8.13 -0.16 11.04
C TYR A 111 -6.84 0.34 11.70
N ILE A 112 -6.94 0.82 12.94
CA ILE A 112 -5.79 1.28 13.71
C ILE A 112 -5.55 0.28 14.85
N PHE A 113 -4.45 -0.45 14.79
CA PHE A 113 -4.06 -1.33 15.89
C PHE A 113 -3.88 -0.51 17.18
N SER A 114 -4.49 -0.95 18.25
CA SER A 114 -4.21 -0.43 19.59
C SER A 114 -2.81 -0.86 20.04
N GLN A 115 -2.23 -0.16 21.01
CA GLN A 115 -0.95 -0.55 21.60
C GLN A 115 -1.00 -1.97 22.18
N LYS A 116 -2.11 -2.38 22.79
CA LYS A 116 -2.32 -3.74 23.30
C LYS A 116 -2.26 -4.78 22.20
N GLU A 117 -2.93 -4.57 21.07
CA GLU A 117 -2.89 -5.47 19.93
C GLU A 117 -1.50 -5.54 19.31
N VAL A 118 -0.77 -4.42 19.24
CA VAL A 118 0.62 -4.43 18.77
C VAL A 118 1.51 -5.28 19.67
N HIS A 119 1.39 -5.15 21.00
CA HIS A 119 2.13 -5.98 21.94
C HIS A 119 1.78 -7.47 21.79
N GLN A 120 0.51 -7.82 21.67
CA GLN A 120 0.07 -9.19 21.41
C GLN A 120 0.64 -9.75 20.11
N LEU A 121 0.63 -8.94 19.04
CA LEU A 121 1.20 -9.32 17.74
C LEU A 121 2.72 -9.55 17.81
N LEU A 122 3.46 -8.68 18.50
CA LEU A 122 4.91 -8.81 18.68
C LEU A 122 5.27 -10.03 19.55
N HIS A 123 4.50 -10.29 20.61
CA HIS A 123 4.66 -11.47 21.45
C HIS A 123 4.42 -12.76 20.65
N ALA A 124 3.29 -12.84 19.97
CA ALA A 124 2.95 -14.01 19.14
C ALA A 124 3.94 -14.20 17.96
N ALA A 125 4.53 -13.13 17.43
CA ALA A 125 5.59 -13.23 16.43
C ALA A 125 6.88 -13.81 17.02
N SER A 126 7.19 -13.56 18.31
CA SER A 126 8.34 -14.10 19.01
C SER A 126 8.23 -15.60 19.31
N GLU A 127 6.99 -16.11 19.34
CA GLU A 127 6.68 -17.53 19.59
C GLU A 127 6.30 -18.27 18.30
N HIS A 128 6.49 -17.65 17.14
CA HIS A 128 6.06 -18.21 15.88
C HIS A 128 6.94 -19.39 15.42
N HIS A 129 6.34 -20.56 15.23
CA HIS A 129 6.99 -21.77 14.74
C HIS A 129 6.47 -22.17 13.34
N GLY A 130 6.74 -21.34 12.35
CA GLY A 130 6.37 -21.62 10.98
C GLY A 130 7.43 -22.38 10.19
N ARG A 131 7.02 -23.15 9.19
CA ARG A 131 7.92 -23.94 8.32
C ARG A 131 9.01 -23.09 7.65
N TRP A 132 8.69 -21.86 7.28
CA TRP A 132 9.58 -20.99 6.51
C TRP A 132 9.84 -19.64 7.20
N ILE A 133 8.87 -19.20 7.97
CA ILE A 133 8.89 -17.96 8.75
C ILE A 133 9.30 -18.35 10.19
N TRP A 134 10.37 -17.80 10.70
CA TRP A 134 10.89 -18.10 12.02
C TRP A 134 10.82 -16.88 12.94
N ALA A 135 10.74 -17.12 14.25
CA ALA A 135 10.39 -16.10 15.23
C ALA A 135 11.30 -14.86 15.20
N PRO A 136 12.65 -14.93 15.22
CA PRO A 136 13.49 -13.73 15.21
C PRO A 136 13.27 -12.86 13.97
N MET A 137 13.14 -13.46 12.78
CA MET A 137 12.87 -12.72 11.54
C MET A 137 11.48 -12.10 11.54
N PHE A 138 10.47 -12.85 12.01
CA PHE A 138 9.09 -12.37 11.98
C PHE A 138 8.88 -11.22 12.97
N ARG A 139 9.47 -11.31 14.18
CA ARG A 139 9.46 -10.23 15.16
C ARG A 139 10.16 -8.98 14.63
N ALA A 140 11.36 -9.11 14.05
CA ALA A 140 12.10 -7.99 13.49
C ALA A 140 11.33 -7.29 12.35
N LEU A 141 10.69 -8.07 11.45
CA LEU A 141 9.84 -7.53 10.39
C LEU A 141 8.66 -6.73 10.96
N MET A 142 7.97 -7.28 11.96
CA MET A 142 6.83 -6.63 12.60
C MET A 142 7.23 -5.33 13.29
N LEU A 143 8.38 -5.33 13.98
CA LEU A 143 8.95 -4.14 14.61
C LEU A 143 9.29 -3.05 13.58
N ILE A 144 9.96 -3.39 12.47
CA ILE A 144 10.22 -2.42 11.39
C ILE A 144 8.91 -1.82 10.88
N LEU A 145 7.92 -2.66 10.58
CA LEU A 145 6.63 -2.17 10.05
C LEU A 145 5.94 -1.21 11.02
N TYR A 146 5.93 -1.53 12.31
CA TYR A 146 5.27 -0.71 13.32
C TYR A 146 6.07 0.54 13.70
N CYS A 147 7.40 0.41 13.90
CA CYS A 147 8.23 1.53 14.38
C CYS A 147 8.58 2.54 13.29
N THR A 148 8.49 2.17 12.01
CA THR A 148 8.87 3.05 10.88
C THR A 148 7.74 3.35 9.92
N GLY A 149 6.64 2.61 9.98
CA GLY A 149 5.54 2.74 9.03
C GLY A 149 5.92 2.41 7.58
N LEU A 150 7.00 1.68 7.34
CA LEU A 150 7.36 1.21 5.99
C LEU A 150 6.24 0.38 5.38
N ARG A 151 6.09 0.46 4.05
CA ARG A 151 5.22 -0.49 3.34
C ARG A 151 5.82 -1.88 3.43
N LEU A 152 4.98 -2.92 3.55
CA LEU A 152 5.48 -4.31 3.62
C LEU A 152 6.47 -4.62 2.50
N GLY A 153 6.18 -4.19 1.27
CA GLY A 153 7.08 -4.42 0.15
C GLY A 153 8.38 -3.60 0.20
N GLU A 154 8.43 -2.48 0.91
CA GLU A 154 9.66 -1.73 1.19
C GLU A 154 10.50 -2.48 2.21
N ALA A 155 9.91 -2.86 3.34
CA ALA A 155 10.61 -3.58 4.40
C ALA A 155 11.18 -4.93 3.93
N VAL A 156 10.38 -5.73 3.19
CA VAL A 156 10.81 -7.06 2.71
C VAL A 156 11.94 -6.98 1.67
N ARG A 157 12.05 -5.88 0.93
CA ARG A 157 13.11 -5.69 -0.09
C ARG A 157 14.36 -5.01 0.43
N LEU A 158 14.45 -4.72 1.71
CA LEU A 158 15.70 -4.21 2.30
C LEU A 158 16.82 -5.25 2.15
N ASN A 159 17.98 -4.78 1.73
CA ASN A 159 19.24 -5.52 1.78
C ASN A 159 20.06 -5.08 2.99
N MET A 160 21.13 -5.82 3.28
CA MET A 160 22.05 -5.51 4.38
C MET A 160 22.68 -4.13 4.19
N GLU A 161 23.04 -3.75 2.97
CA GLU A 161 23.62 -2.43 2.61
C GLU A 161 22.65 -1.25 2.81
N ASP A 162 21.35 -1.52 2.81
CA ASP A 162 20.33 -0.49 3.03
C ASP A 162 20.19 -0.06 4.51
N VAL A 163 20.87 -0.76 5.43
CA VAL A 163 20.79 -0.51 6.88
C VAL A 163 22.04 0.20 7.38
N ASP A 164 21.92 1.45 7.74
CA ASP A 164 22.98 2.22 8.36
C ASP A 164 22.76 2.29 9.88
N PHE A 165 23.43 1.40 10.61
CA PHE A 165 23.37 1.36 12.07
C PHE A 165 24.12 2.53 12.74
N ARG A 166 25.09 3.16 12.06
CA ARG A 166 25.80 4.33 12.60
C ARG A 166 24.88 5.53 12.76
N HIS A 167 23.98 5.71 11.76
CA HIS A 167 23.02 6.81 11.75
C HIS A 167 21.60 6.38 12.07
N ASN A 168 21.36 5.09 12.35
CA ASN A 168 20.05 4.49 12.56
C ASN A 168 19.06 4.86 11.43
N THR A 169 19.44 4.57 10.19
CA THR A 169 18.60 4.85 9.01
C THR A 169 18.50 3.65 8.07
N PHE A 170 17.33 3.52 7.44
CA PHE A 170 17.14 2.67 6.26
C PHE A 170 17.19 3.52 5.00
N PHE A 171 17.84 3.02 3.95
CA PHE A 171 17.73 3.58 2.61
C PHE A 171 16.66 2.85 1.83
N ILE A 172 15.59 3.52 1.47
CA ILE A 172 14.48 2.95 0.70
C ILE A 172 14.64 3.38 -0.75
N SER A 173 15.08 2.44 -1.59
CA SER A 173 15.26 2.68 -3.02
C SER A 173 13.94 2.54 -3.79
N HIS A 174 13.75 3.36 -4.81
CA HIS A 174 12.72 3.24 -5.86
C HIS A 174 11.28 2.98 -5.40
N SER A 175 10.88 3.50 -4.23
CA SER A 175 9.49 3.39 -3.80
C SER A 175 8.63 4.42 -4.55
N LYS A 176 7.82 3.94 -5.49
CA LYS A 176 6.97 4.78 -6.37
C LYS A 176 7.75 5.92 -7.06
N GLY A 177 8.98 5.64 -7.51
CA GLY A 177 9.82 6.57 -8.25
C GLY A 177 10.66 7.54 -7.41
N ARG A 178 10.66 7.43 -6.09
CA ARG A 178 11.49 8.24 -5.19
C ARG A 178 12.22 7.36 -4.18
N SER A 179 13.51 7.68 -3.95
CA SER A 179 14.29 7.11 -2.86
C SER A 179 14.23 8.02 -1.65
N ARG A 180 14.34 7.46 -0.43
CA ARG A 180 14.38 8.24 0.81
C ARG A 180 15.13 7.51 1.90
N LYS A 181 15.70 8.27 2.84
CA LYS A 181 16.18 7.74 4.12
C LYS A 181 15.05 7.75 5.15
N VAL A 182 14.96 6.70 5.94
CA VAL A 182 13.96 6.53 6.99
C VAL A 182 14.71 6.29 8.30
N ALA A 183 14.69 7.28 9.19
CA ALA A 183 15.34 7.16 10.49
C ALA A 183 14.54 6.23 11.43
N PHE A 184 15.24 5.48 12.27
CA PHE A 184 14.63 4.67 13.31
C PHE A 184 15.31 4.91 14.67
N ARG A 185 14.66 4.46 15.74
CA ARG A 185 15.15 4.68 17.09
C ARG A 185 16.23 3.66 17.48
N PRO A 186 17.15 4.01 18.44
CA PRO A 186 18.17 3.08 18.91
C PRO A 186 17.62 1.78 19.51
N ASP A 187 16.43 1.82 20.13
CA ASP A 187 15.77 0.61 20.65
C ASP A 187 15.45 -0.41 19.53
N LEU A 188 15.01 0.07 18.36
CA LEU A 188 14.84 -0.79 17.20
C LEU A 188 16.19 -1.33 16.68
N ALA A 189 17.27 -0.54 16.75
CA ALA A 189 18.61 -1.03 16.38
C ALA A 189 19.03 -2.23 17.22
N GLY A 190 18.78 -2.20 18.53
CA GLY A 190 19.05 -3.33 19.42
C GLY A 190 18.33 -4.62 19.03
N GLU A 191 17.02 -4.52 18.73
CA GLU A 191 16.21 -5.65 18.25
C GLU A 191 16.70 -6.19 16.91
N LEU A 192 17.12 -5.31 16.00
CA LEU A 192 17.67 -5.70 14.71
C LEU A 192 19.03 -6.41 14.85
N HIS A 193 19.90 -5.97 15.77
CA HIS A 193 21.15 -6.65 16.03
C HIS A 193 20.93 -8.08 16.55
N GLN A 194 19.95 -8.31 17.43
CA GLN A 194 19.57 -9.64 17.88
C GLN A 194 19.11 -10.52 16.70
N TYR A 195 18.28 -9.98 15.82
CA TYR A 195 17.87 -10.69 14.62
C TYR A 195 19.07 -11.01 13.71
N LEU A 196 19.95 -10.04 13.47
CA LEU A 196 21.11 -10.21 12.58
C LEU A 196 22.09 -11.26 13.11
N GLU A 197 22.26 -11.34 14.42
CA GLU A 197 23.08 -12.40 15.03
C GLU A 197 22.43 -13.78 14.82
N ALA A 198 21.11 -13.90 15.05
CA ALA A 198 20.39 -15.14 14.77
C ALA A 198 20.44 -15.51 13.27
N ARG A 199 20.35 -14.51 12.38
CA ARG A 199 20.49 -14.69 10.93
C ARG A 199 21.87 -15.20 10.54
N ARG A 200 22.93 -14.62 11.12
CA ARG A 200 24.32 -15.06 10.92
C ARG A 200 24.51 -16.50 11.34
N GLN A 201 24.00 -16.88 12.50
CA GLN A 201 24.07 -18.26 13.00
C GLN A 201 23.33 -19.24 12.09
N LEU A 202 22.17 -18.86 11.58
CA LEU A 202 21.39 -19.68 10.63
C LEU A 202 22.21 -19.94 9.35
N LEU A 203 22.82 -18.91 8.75
CA LEU A 203 23.62 -19.03 7.53
C LEU A 203 24.84 -19.92 7.76
N LEU A 204 25.56 -19.74 8.89
CA LEU A 204 26.70 -20.58 9.27
C LEU A 204 26.30 -22.05 9.44
N THR A 205 25.20 -22.32 10.15
CA THR A 205 24.71 -23.68 10.39
C THR A 205 24.30 -24.39 9.09
N ARG A 206 23.81 -23.63 8.12
CA ARG A 206 23.38 -24.18 6.82
C ARG A 206 24.49 -24.20 5.78
N CYS A 207 25.67 -23.64 6.08
CA CYS A 207 26.80 -23.51 5.15
C CYS A 207 26.39 -22.87 3.82
N VAL A 208 25.59 -21.80 3.86
CA VAL A 208 25.04 -21.11 2.68
C VAL A 208 25.65 -19.71 2.59
N GLU A 209 25.99 -19.28 1.36
CA GLU A 209 26.40 -17.92 1.07
C GLU A 209 25.29 -16.91 1.42
N ASP A 210 25.69 -15.74 1.92
CA ASP A 210 24.75 -14.70 2.31
C ASP A 210 24.01 -14.11 1.07
N PRO A 211 22.68 -14.26 1.00
CA PRO A 211 21.90 -13.70 -0.11
C PRO A 211 21.78 -12.17 -0.10
N GLN A 212 22.44 -11.49 0.86
CA GLN A 212 22.42 -10.03 1.07
C GLN A 212 21.04 -9.43 1.44
N ALA A 213 19.95 -10.17 1.30
CA ALA A 213 18.63 -9.72 1.75
C ALA A 213 18.61 -9.59 3.28
N LEU A 214 18.06 -8.48 3.79
CA LEU A 214 17.91 -8.28 5.24
C LEU A 214 17.09 -9.43 5.85
N PHE A 215 15.95 -9.76 5.24
CA PHE A 215 15.06 -10.81 5.71
C PHE A 215 15.21 -12.11 4.92
N ILE A 216 15.58 -13.18 5.61
CA ILE A 216 15.71 -14.52 5.04
C ILE A 216 14.78 -15.51 5.73
N ARG A 217 14.34 -16.52 5.01
CA ARG A 217 13.55 -17.65 5.52
C ARG A 217 14.46 -18.71 6.15
N LEU A 218 13.86 -19.72 6.79
CA LEU A 218 14.62 -20.85 7.38
C LEU A 218 15.43 -21.67 6.36
N ASP A 219 15.07 -21.60 5.07
CA ASP A 219 15.82 -22.20 3.97
C ASP A 219 16.93 -21.27 3.43
N CYS A 220 17.23 -20.19 4.12
CA CYS A 220 18.19 -19.15 3.75
C CYS A 220 17.85 -18.36 2.47
N THR A 221 16.70 -18.57 1.86
CA THR A 221 16.27 -17.78 0.70
C THR A 221 15.65 -16.45 1.13
N PRO A 222 15.70 -15.40 0.30
CA PRO A 222 15.08 -14.11 0.60
C PRO A 222 13.57 -14.26 0.88
N LEU A 223 13.09 -13.51 1.89
CA LEU A 223 11.67 -13.44 2.20
C LEU A 223 10.90 -12.79 1.05
N THR A 224 9.76 -13.35 0.68
CA THR A 224 8.89 -12.74 -0.33
C THR A 224 7.77 -11.93 0.31
N VAL A 225 7.32 -10.88 -0.39
CA VAL A 225 6.17 -10.04 0.06
C VAL A 225 4.92 -10.89 0.27
N LYS A 226 4.73 -11.91 -0.58
CA LYS A 226 3.60 -12.85 -0.48
C LYS A 226 3.69 -13.65 0.82
N SER A 227 4.81 -14.31 1.10
CA SER A 227 5.00 -15.11 2.30
C SER A 227 4.86 -14.28 3.57
N ALA A 228 5.46 -13.08 3.61
CA ALA A 228 5.33 -12.15 4.72
C ALA A 228 3.86 -11.73 4.93
N SER A 229 3.16 -11.38 3.86
CA SER A 229 1.75 -10.97 3.92
C SER A 229 0.84 -12.10 4.40
N ASP A 230 1.09 -13.32 3.96
CA ASP A 230 0.29 -14.49 4.34
C ASP A 230 0.55 -14.86 5.81
N ALA A 231 1.81 -14.80 6.28
CA ALA A 231 2.17 -15.02 7.68
C ALA A 231 1.51 -13.99 8.63
N ILE A 232 1.58 -12.69 8.28
CA ILE A 232 0.94 -11.64 9.09
C ILE A 232 -0.57 -11.85 9.14
N ARG A 233 -1.23 -12.18 8.00
CA ARG A 233 -2.67 -12.47 7.99
C ARG A 233 -3.03 -13.69 8.81
N HIS A 234 -2.19 -14.72 8.80
CA HIS A 234 -2.38 -15.90 9.61
C HIS A 234 -2.31 -15.55 11.10
N LEU A 235 -1.28 -14.81 11.53
CA LEU A 235 -1.14 -14.34 12.89
C LEU A 235 -2.33 -13.50 13.35
N LEU A 236 -2.81 -12.56 12.52
CA LEU A 236 -3.99 -11.74 12.80
C LEU A 236 -5.25 -12.59 13.01
N ARG A 237 -5.37 -13.74 12.32
CA ARG A 237 -6.48 -14.67 12.51
C ARG A 237 -6.32 -15.50 13.78
N GLN A 238 -5.13 -15.97 14.08
CA GLN A 238 -4.84 -16.70 15.32
C GLN A 238 -5.16 -15.87 16.57
N LEU A 239 -4.94 -14.56 16.52
CA LEU A 239 -5.24 -13.62 17.59
C LEU A 239 -6.68 -13.05 17.52
N GLU A 240 -7.52 -13.60 16.64
CA GLU A 240 -8.93 -13.18 16.45
C GLU A 240 -9.12 -11.68 16.09
N ILE A 241 -8.02 -10.98 15.76
CA ILE A 241 -8.07 -9.59 15.30
C ILE A 241 -8.67 -9.51 13.87
N LYS A 242 -8.59 -10.61 13.15
CA LYS A 242 -9.13 -10.76 11.79
C LYS A 242 -10.05 -11.99 11.71
N PRO A 243 -11.20 -11.90 10.99
CA PRO A 243 -12.05 -13.05 10.77
C PRO A 243 -11.29 -14.25 10.19
N PRO A 244 -11.69 -15.49 10.54
CA PRO A 244 -10.98 -16.72 10.15
C PRO A 244 -10.93 -16.92 8.63
N ALA A 245 -11.91 -16.39 7.90
CA ALA A 245 -12.00 -16.49 6.44
C ALA A 245 -12.28 -15.14 5.77
N GLY A 246 -12.11 -15.10 4.47
CA GLY A 246 -12.42 -13.93 3.66
C GLY A 246 -11.34 -12.84 3.66
N ARG A 247 -11.71 -11.68 3.08
CA ARG A 247 -10.82 -10.52 2.87
C ARG A 247 -11.11 -9.36 3.84
N ILE A 248 -12.12 -9.47 4.67
CA ILE A 248 -12.52 -8.44 5.64
C ILE A 248 -11.51 -8.38 6.79
N GLY A 249 -11.41 -7.23 7.47
CA GLY A 249 -10.54 -6.99 8.61
C GLY A 249 -9.12 -6.53 8.23
N PRO A 250 -8.25 -6.31 9.23
CA PRO A 250 -6.96 -5.69 9.05
C PRO A 250 -6.01 -6.48 8.15
N ARG A 251 -5.08 -5.75 7.54
CA ARG A 251 -4.05 -6.24 6.61
C ARG A 251 -2.69 -5.75 7.07
N PRO A 252 -1.58 -6.27 6.53
CA PRO A 252 -0.24 -5.78 6.88
C PRO A 252 -0.03 -4.27 6.71
N TYR A 253 -0.81 -3.63 5.83
CA TYR A 253 -0.74 -2.18 5.62
C TYR A 253 -1.20 -1.36 6.83
N GLU A 254 -2.00 -1.95 7.71
CA GLU A 254 -2.54 -1.27 8.90
C GLU A 254 -1.46 -0.94 9.95
N PHE A 255 -0.29 -1.61 9.92
CA PHE A 255 0.87 -1.20 10.72
C PHE A 255 1.33 0.22 10.41
N ARG A 256 1.29 0.59 9.13
CA ARG A 256 1.63 1.94 8.69
C ARG A 256 0.59 2.97 9.14
N HIS A 257 -0.67 2.60 9.13
CA HIS A 257 -1.73 3.44 9.67
C HIS A 257 -1.57 3.63 11.18
N ALA A 258 -1.32 2.55 11.92
CA ALA A 258 -1.07 2.61 13.36
C ALA A 258 0.16 3.47 13.69
N PHE A 259 1.29 3.30 12.98
CA PHE A 259 2.47 4.14 13.14
C PHE A 259 2.12 5.63 12.97
N ALA A 260 1.46 5.99 11.87
CA ALA A 260 1.14 7.38 11.57
C ALA A 260 0.23 7.99 12.64
N VAL A 261 -0.84 7.28 13.02
CA VAL A 261 -1.80 7.74 14.02
C VAL A 261 -1.16 7.85 15.41
N HIS A 262 -0.41 6.82 15.84
CA HIS A 262 0.26 6.85 17.15
C HIS A 262 1.31 7.97 17.21
N ARG A 263 1.99 8.29 16.10
CA ARG A 263 2.91 9.41 16.02
C ARG A 263 2.18 10.75 16.15
N LEU A 264 1.07 10.91 15.43
CA LEU A 264 0.24 12.12 15.53
C LEU A 264 -0.34 12.29 16.94
N MET A 265 -0.80 11.21 17.57
CA MET A 265 -1.30 11.23 18.95
C MET A 265 -0.19 11.63 19.94
N ALA A 266 1.01 11.06 19.80
CA ALA A 266 2.16 11.40 20.65
C ALA A 266 2.54 12.89 20.51
N TRP A 267 2.59 13.43 19.31
CA TRP A 267 2.82 14.86 19.09
C TRP A 267 1.71 15.73 19.67
N ALA A 268 0.46 15.34 19.44
CA ALA A 268 -0.68 16.02 20.02
C ALA A 268 -0.60 16.03 21.54
N SER A 269 -0.31 14.92 22.19
CA SER A 269 -0.19 14.84 23.65
C SER A 269 0.98 15.69 24.20
N ALA A 270 2.06 15.80 23.43
CA ALA A 270 3.22 16.64 23.79
C ALA A 270 3.06 18.14 23.48
N GLY A 271 1.87 18.58 23.03
CA GLY A 271 1.64 20.00 22.71
C GLY A 271 2.18 20.47 21.35
N VAL A 272 2.76 19.58 20.56
CA VAL A 272 3.35 19.93 19.26
C VAL A 272 2.25 20.25 18.24
N ASP A 273 2.49 21.27 17.42
CA ASP A 273 1.60 21.60 16.30
C ASP A 273 1.64 20.47 15.25
N ILE A 274 0.53 19.75 15.16
CA ILE A 274 0.35 18.64 14.22
C ILE A 274 0.42 19.13 12.78
N HIS A 275 -0.19 20.28 12.45
CA HIS A 275 -0.21 20.80 11.09
C HIS A 275 1.21 21.13 10.59
N ALA A 276 2.04 21.72 11.43
CA ALA A 276 3.45 21.98 11.13
C ALA A 276 4.27 20.69 10.92
N LYS A 277 3.85 19.56 11.53
CA LYS A 277 4.55 18.25 11.42
C LYS A 277 4.05 17.37 10.29
N LEU A 278 2.87 17.61 9.72
CA LEU A 278 2.30 16.80 8.63
C LEU A 278 3.21 16.70 7.40
N PRO A 279 3.84 17.78 6.88
CA PRO A 279 4.76 17.66 5.75
C PRO A 279 5.94 16.73 6.04
N SER A 280 6.51 16.80 7.25
CA SER A 280 7.62 15.93 7.67
C SER A 280 7.17 14.47 7.75
N LEU A 281 6.00 14.20 8.31
CA LEU A 281 5.43 12.83 8.36
C LEU A 281 5.14 12.31 6.95
N SER A 282 4.59 13.14 6.07
CA SER A 282 4.31 12.80 4.67
C SER A 282 5.59 12.41 3.93
N ALA A 283 6.65 13.21 4.05
CA ALA A 283 7.97 12.94 3.47
C ALA A 283 8.59 11.66 4.03
N TYR A 284 8.57 11.48 5.36
CA TYR A 284 9.07 10.28 6.03
C TYR A 284 8.36 9.02 5.53
N LEU A 285 7.04 9.04 5.44
CA LEU A 285 6.24 7.95 4.91
C LEU A 285 6.42 7.76 3.39
N GLY A 286 6.90 8.74 2.65
CA GLY A 286 7.02 8.71 1.19
C GLY A 286 5.65 8.75 0.51
N HIS A 287 4.79 9.67 0.93
CA HIS A 287 3.58 10.03 0.21
C HIS A 287 3.93 11.00 -0.92
N GLN A 288 3.20 10.94 -2.03
CA GLN A 288 3.41 11.85 -3.16
C GLN A 288 2.82 13.23 -2.90
N ASP A 289 1.79 13.29 -2.05
CA ASP A 289 1.08 14.49 -1.64
C ASP A 289 0.70 14.42 -0.14
N LEU A 290 0.26 15.54 0.42
CA LEU A 290 -0.20 15.64 1.81
C LEU A 290 -1.55 14.93 2.03
N LEU A 291 -2.40 14.81 1.00
CA LEU A 291 -3.72 14.19 1.11
C LEU A 291 -3.63 12.74 1.61
N GLY A 292 -2.56 12.03 1.20
CA GLY A 292 -2.28 10.69 1.70
C GLY A 292 -2.01 10.61 3.21
N THR A 293 -1.64 11.75 3.84
CA THR A 293 -1.38 11.84 5.29
C THR A 293 -2.57 12.45 6.04
N GLU A 294 -3.30 13.37 5.43
CA GLU A 294 -4.50 13.99 6.01
C GLU A 294 -5.61 12.98 6.34
N VAL A 295 -5.63 11.86 5.63
CA VAL A 295 -6.55 10.75 5.91
C VAL A 295 -6.46 10.28 7.37
N TYR A 296 -5.28 10.40 7.99
CA TYR A 296 -5.06 10.01 9.39
C TYR A 296 -5.67 11.00 10.39
N LEU A 297 -5.81 12.26 10.01
CA LEU A 297 -6.48 13.28 10.85
C LEU A 297 -7.99 13.03 10.95
N LYS A 298 -8.58 12.52 9.88
CA LYS A 298 -10.03 12.23 9.80
C LYS A 298 -10.41 10.88 10.40
N ALA A 299 -9.44 9.99 10.59
CA ALA A 299 -9.70 8.57 10.81
C ALA A 299 -9.78 8.15 12.28
N THR A 300 -9.51 9.04 13.26
CA THR A 300 -9.35 8.60 14.64
C THR A 300 -10.25 9.32 15.63
N PRO A 301 -11.21 8.61 16.24
CA PRO A 301 -11.98 9.11 17.39
C PRO A 301 -11.08 9.63 18.52
N GLN A 302 -9.90 9.00 18.70
CA GLN A 302 -8.95 9.40 19.74
C GLN A 302 -8.32 10.78 19.47
N LEU A 303 -7.95 11.10 18.22
CA LEU A 303 -7.46 12.45 17.87
C LEU A 303 -8.57 13.50 18.02
N LEU A 304 -9.79 13.17 17.64
CA LEU A 304 -10.94 14.05 17.83
C LEU A 304 -11.23 14.28 19.32
N ALA A 305 -11.18 13.22 20.15
CA ALA A 305 -11.34 13.33 21.60
C ALA A 305 -10.21 14.16 22.25
N LEU A 306 -8.99 14.07 21.74
CA LEU A 306 -7.87 14.89 22.22
C LEU A 306 -8.03 16.37 21.82
N ALA A 307 -8.45 16.63 20.59
CA ALA A 307 -8.75 17.97 20.11
C ALA A 307 -9.89 18.61 20.91
N SER A 308 -10.97 17.86 21.19
CA SER A 308 -12.10 18.31 22.02
C SER A 308 -11.66 18.65 23.44
N ARG A 309 -10.85 17.81 24.09
CA ARG A 309 -10.31 18.09 25.42
C ARG A 309 -9.44 19.35 25.45
N ARG A 310 -8.61 19.57 24.43
CA ARG A 310 -7.77 20.80 24.33
C ARG A 310 -8.64 22.04 24.15
N LEU A 311 -9.63 21.99 23.29
CA LEU A 311 -10.57 23.09 23.12
C LEU A 311 -11.28 23.41 24.42
N HIS A 312 -11.78 22.40 25.13
CA HIS A 312 -12.42 22.57 26.41
C HIS A 312 -11.51 23.20 27.48
N ASN A 313 -10.25 22.76 27.56
CA ASN A 313 -9.26 23.35 28.48
C ASN A 313 -8.92 24.80 28.09
N HIS A 314 -8.79 25.08 26.78
CA HIS A 314 -8.54 26.45 26.31
C HIS A 314 -9.69 27.40 26.67
N LEU A 315 -10.93 26.98 26.44
CA LEU A 315 -12.11 27.76 26.81
C LEU A 315 -12.19 27.99 28.32
N ARG A 316 -11.91 26.98 29.15
CA ARG A 316 -11.90 27.15 30.63
C ARG A 316 -10.85 28.13 31.12
N HIS A 317 -9.70 28.25 30.44
CA HIS A 317 -8.66 29.22 30.80
C HIS A 317 -8.98 30.61 30.24
N ALA A 318 -9.75 30.72 29.16
CA ALA A 318 -10.22 31.99 28.62
C ALA A 318 -11.35 32.63 29.46
N ASP A 319 -12.14 31.78 30.16
CA ASP A 319 -13.25 32.22 31.02
C ASP A 319 -12.81 32.45 32.48
N ALA A 320 -11.55 32.29 32.85
CA ALA A 320 -11.05 32.61 34.18
C ALA A 320 -10.90 34.12 34.31
N PRO A 321 -11.62 34.81 35.21
CA PRO A 321 -11.43 36.25 35.46
C PRO A 321 -10.04 36.48 36.04
N GLU A 322 -9.38 37.58 35.63
CA GLU A 322 -8.13 38.13 36.22
C GLU A 322 -8.29 38.47 37.71
#